data_55d36002609c0853aee1e33924d6eb2d
#
_entry.id   55d36002609c0853aee1e33924d6eb2d
#
_cell.length_a   1.000
_cell.length_b   1.000
_cell.length_c   1.000
_cell.angle_alpha   90.00
_cell.angle_beta   90.00
_cell.angle_gamma   90.00
#
_symmetry.space_group_name_H-M   'P 1'
#
loop_
_entity.id
_entity.type
_entity.pdbx_description
1 polymer ?
#
loop_
_entity_poly.entity_id
_entity_poly.type
_entity_poly.pdbx_seq_one_letter_code
_entity_poly.pdbx_strand_id
1 'polypeptide(L)'
;MTLEEKYQLSLYEKVTRLSDDKQIWLVKNIETNEIYVRKELLLYNFEVYAQLKEKQFDNIPKVIECVEEENRLIVIEEYIHGKTLETVMEEHGVLSEENAAFVIRSLCDILHKLHGNLPPIIHRDIKPSNIIFSSDGVVKLIDFNAARELRAEQNEDTRLMGTRRFAAPEQYGFGQSDPRTDNLCAGHHVLLYADR
;
A
#
# COMPACT_ATOMS: atom_id res chain seq x y z
N MET A 1 -19.81 -13.71 -2.11
CA MET A 1 -20.28 -12.37 -2.56
C MET A 1 -21.80 -12.30 -2.53
N THR A 2 -22.36 -11.36 -1.77
CA THR A 2 -23.80 -11.09 -1.65
C THR A 2 -24.34 -10.35 -2.89
N LEU A 3 -25.68 -10.21 -3.02
CA LEU A 3 -26.30 -9.42 -4.09
C LEU A 3 -25.94 -7.91 -3.95
N GLU A 4 -25.89 -7.43 -2.72
CA GLU A 4 -25.51 -6.04 -2.40
C GLU A 4 -24.06 -5.75 -2.83
N GLU A 5 -23.10 -6.61 -2.47
CA GLU A 5 -21.70 -6.48 -2.89
C GLU A 5 -21.54 -6.50 -4.41
N LYS A 6 -22.32 -7.35 -5.11
CA LYS A 6 -22.34 -7.38 -6.59
C LYS A 6 -22.82 -6.06 -7.17
N TYR A 7 -23.89 -5.51 -6.60
CA TYR A 7 -24.43 -4.22 -7.03
C TYR A 7 -23.38 -3.10 -6.80
N GLN A 8 -22.79 -3.02 -5.60
CA GLN A 8 -21.77 -2.00 -5.31
C GLN A 8 -20.59 -2.09 -6.28
N LEU A 9 -20.07 -3.28 -6.55
CA LEU A 9 -18.97 -3.45 -7.51
C LEU A 9 -19.37 -3.15 -8.96
N SER A 10 -20.65 -3.32 -9.34
CA SER A 10 -21.13 -3.00 -10.69
C SER A 10 -21.16 -1.51 -11.00
N LEU A 11 -21.12 -0.65 -9.96
CA LEU A 11 -21.04 0.80 -10.14
C LEU A 11 -19.68 1.28 -10.66
N TYR A 12 -18.65 0.41 -10.70
CA TYR A 12 -17.28 0.78 -11.08
C TYR A 12 -16.91 0.19 -12.43
N GLU A 13 -17.02 1.02 -13.48
CA GLU A 13 -16.69 0.64 -14.86
C GLU A 13 -15.16 0.75 -15.09
N LYS A 14 -14.56 -0.29 -15.70
CA LYS A 14 -13.14 -0.31 -16.05
C LYS A 14 -12.84 0.66 -17.17
N VAL A 15 -11.94 1.64 -16.93
CA VAL A 15 -11.52 2.64 -17.90
C VAL A 15 -10.23 2.22 -18.61
N THR A 16 -9.18 1.93 -17.83
CA THR A 16 -7.88 1.50 -18.35
C THR A 16 -7.13 0.66 -17.35
N ARG A 17 -6.20 -0.16 -17.84
CA ARG A 17 -5.32 -0.96 -17.01
C ARG A 17 -4.13 -0.11 -16.54
N LEU A 18 -3.80 -0.17 -15.26
CA LEU A 18 -2.69 0.59 -14.66
C LEU A 18 -1.39 -0.21 -14.55
N SER A 19 -1.44 -1.54 -14.70
CA SER A 19 -0.27 -2.42 -14.59
C SER A 19 -0.41 -3.60 -15.55
N ASP A 20 0.64 -3.93 -16.29
CA ASP A 20 0.64 -5.06 -17.22
C ASP A 20 0.70 -6.41 -16.48
N ASP A 21 1.44 -6.46 -15.38
CA ASP A 21 1.69 -7.69 -14.60
C ASP A 21 0.65 -7.93 -13.50
N LYS A 22 0.01 -6.87 -13.01
CA LYS A 22 -0.96 -6.93 -11.92
C LYS A 22 -2.38 -6.68 -12.43
N GLN A 23 -3.36 -7.28 -11.77
CA GLN A 23 -4.78 -7.04 -12.07
C GLN A 23 -5.24 -5.74 -11.39
N ILE A 24 -4.76 -4.59 -11.92
CA ILE A 24 -5.03 -3.24 -11.40
C ILE A 24 -5.59 -2.36 -12.52
N TRP A 25 -6.75 -1.76 -12.26
CA TRP A 25 -7.45 -0.90 -13.23
C TRP A 25 -7.80 0.47 -12.63
N LEU A 26 -7.73 1.48 -13.46
CA LEU A 26 -8.47 2.71 -13.25
C LEU A 26 -9.94 2.41 -13.54
N VAL A 27 -10.81 2.75 -12.61
CA VAL A 27 -12.26 2.57 -12.75
C VAL A 27 -12.96 3.89 -12.49
N LYS A 28 -14.14 4.04 -13.08
CA LYS A 28 -15.01 5.18 -12.90
C LYS A 28 -16.31 4.76 -12.26
N ASN A 29 -16.72 5.43 -11.20
CA ASN A 29 -18.06 5.23 -10.64
C ASN A 29 -19.09 5.87 -11.58
N ILE A 30 -20.07 5.08 -12.03
CA ILE A 30 -21.07 5.51 -13.03
C ILE A 30 -22.09 6.51 -12.48
N GLU A 31 -22.28 6.58 -11.16
CA GLU A 31 -23.20 7.50 -10.52
C GLU A 31 -22.54 8.84 -10.20
N THR A 32 -21.33 8.81 -9.59
CA THR A 32 -20.63 10.02 -9.15
C THR A 32 -19.68 10.59 -10.20
N ASN A 33 -19.33 9.83 -11.23
CA ASN A 33 -18.29 10.12 -12.21
C ASN A 33 -16.87 10.25 -11.64
N GLU A 34 -16.65 9.91 -10.39
CA GLU A 34 -15.35 9.92 -9.73
C GLU A 34 -14.48 8.72 -10.15
N ILE A 35 -13.17 8.90 -10.07
CA ILE A 35 -12.17 7.92 -10.49
C ILE A 35 -11.59 7.21 -9.27
N TYR A 36 -11.44 5.88 -9.39
CA TYR A 36 -10.91 5.00 -8.35
C TYR A 36 -9.91 3.98 -8.93
N VAL A 37 -9.24 3.26 -8.06
CA VAL A 37 -8.41 2.10 -8.42
C VAL A 37 -9.14 0.84 -8.01
N ARG A 38 -9.28 -0.11 -8.96
CA ARG A 38 -9.76 -1.48 -8.70
C ARG A 38 -8.58 -2.43 -8.74
N LYS A 39 -8.39 -3.20 -7.69
CA LYS A 39 -7.40 -4.28 -7.59
C LYS A 39 -8.11 -5.63 -7.45
N GLU A 40 -7.60 -6.67 -8.12
CA GLU A 40 -8.04 -8.05 -7.94
C GLU A 40 -6.84 -8.86 -7.42
N LEU A 41 -6.86 -9.21 -6.14
CA LEU A 41 -5.74 -9.74 -5.40
C LEU A 41 -5.92 -11.24 -5.14
N LEU A 42 -4.94 -12.05 -5.55
CA LEU A 42 -4.89 -13.49 -5.25
C LEU A 42 -4.18 -13.78 -3.92
N LEU A 43 -3.28 -12.88 -3.51
CA LEU A 43 -2.59 -12.92 -2.24
C LEU A 43 -2.97 -11.67 -1.46
N TYR A 44 -3.59 -11.83 -0.31
CA TYR A 44 -4.09 -10.72 0.51
C TYR A 44 -4.28 -11.15 1.97
N ASN A 45 -4.45 -10.17 2.83
CA ASN A 45 -4.99 -10.34 4.18
C ASN A 45 -6.29 -9.52 4.25
N PHE A 46 -7.43 -10.19 4.34
CA PHE A 46 -8.73 -9.55 4.35
C PHE A 46 -8.91 -8.60 5.54
N GLU A 47 -8.44 -9.01 6.73
CA GLU A 47 -8.57 -8.24 7.96
C GLU A 47 -7.85 -6.89 7.85
N VAL A 48 -6.70 -6.83 7.16
CA VAL A 48 -6.00 -5.57 6.90
C VAL A 48 -6.87 -4.63 6.07
N TYR A 49 -7.43 -5.11 4.95
CA TYR A 49 -8.30 -4.28 4.10
C TYR A 49 -9.59 -3.86 4.80
N ALA A 50 -10.17 -4.73 5.61
CA ALA A 50 -11.33 -4.41 6.44
C ALA A 50 -11.02 -3.28 7.43
N GLN A 51 -9.86 -3.32 8.11
CA GLN A 51 -9.41 -2.25 8.99
C GLN A 51 -9.13 -0.93 8.26
N LEU A 52 -8.48 -1.00 7.07
CA LEU A 52 -8.23 0.19 6.25
C LEU A 52 -9.53 0.85 5.79
N LYS A 53 -10.56 0.05 5.48
CA LYS A 53 -11.90 0.54 5.13
C LYS A 53 -12.59 1.21 6.32
N GLU A 54 -12.55 0.58 7.49
CA GLU A 54 -13.23 1.06 8.70
C GLU A 54 -12.59 2.33 9.26
N LYS A 55 -11.25 2.34 9.40
CA LYS A 55 -10.52 3.38 10.16
C LYS A 55 -10.09 4.57 9.34
N GLN A 56 -10.01 4.44 8.01
CA GLN A 56 -9.64 5.52 7.08
C GLN A 56 -8.41 6.31 7.55
N PHE A 57 -7.24 5.72 7.45
CA PHE A 57 -5.98 6.36 7.82
C PHE A 57 -5.63 7.52 6.88
N ASP A 58 -5.18 8.65 7.43
CA ASP A 58 -4.58 9.73 6.63
C ASP A 58 -3.34 9.23 5.89
N ASN A 59 -3.05 9.79 4.74
CA ASN A 59 -1.87 9.46 3.93
C ASN A 59 -1.84 8.02 3.38
N ILE A 60 -2.98 7.33 3.40
CA ILE A 60 -3.22 6.01 2.80
C ILE A 60 -4.46 6.13 1.93
N PRO A 61 -4.52 5.49 0.74
CA PRO A 61 -5.73 5.51 -0.07
C PRO A 61 -6.93 4.99 0.71
N LYS A 62 -8.03 5.70 0.70
CA LYS A 62 -9.27 5.25 1.32
C LYS A 62 -9.74 3.99 0.61
N VAL A 63 -9.98 2.93 1.36
CA VAL A 63 -10.65 1.72 0.84
C VAL A 63 -12.15 1.98 0.84
N ILE A 64 -12.75 1.95 -0.35
CA ILE A 64 -14.18 2.18 -0.55
C ILE A 64 -14.92 0.84 -0.44
N GLU A 65 -14.44 -0.17 -1.18
CA GLU A 65 -14.99 -1.52 -1.14
C GLU A 65 -13.87 -2.55 -1.00
N CYS A 66 -14.12 -3.61 -0.23
CA CYS A 66 -13.29 -4.81 -0.19
C CYS A 66 -14.20 -6.03 -0.09
N VAL A 67 -14.20 -6.87 -1.13
CA VAL A 67 -15.13 -7.98 -1.29
C VAL A 67 -14.38 -9.24 -1.70
N GLU A 68 -14.59 -10.33 -0.98
CA GLU A 68 -14.06 -11.63 -1.35
C GLU A 68 -14.96 -12.31 -2.38
N GLU A 69 -14.36 -12.72 -3.50
CA GLU A 69 -15.00 -13.49 -4.55
C GLU A 69 -14.17 -14.73 -4.86
N GLU A 70 -14.70 -15.91 -4.56
CA GLU A 70 -13.99 -17.19 -4.74
C GLU A 70 -12.63 -17.19 -4.02
N ASN A 71 -11.53 -17.07 -4.80
CA ASN A 71 -10.16 -17.12 -4.29
C ASN A 71 -9.42 -15.78 -4.47
N ARG A 72 -10.12 -14.66 -4.62
CA ARG A 72 -9.54 -13.32 -4.78
C ARG A 72 -10.27 -12.29 -3.94
N LEU A 73 -9.55 -11.25 -3.59
CA LEU A 73 -10.10 -10.04 -3.00
C LEU A 73 -10.22 -8.97 -4.07
N ILE A 74 -11.41 -8.41 -4.23
CA ILE A 74 -11.66 -7.22 -5.06
C ILE A 74 -11.64 -6.02 -4.13
N VAL A 75 -10.74 -5.06 -4.41
CA VAL A 75 -10.62 -3.82 -3.65
C VAL A 75 -10.91 -2.65 -4.58
N ILE A 76 -11.77 -1.73 -4.14
CA ILE A 76 -11.93 -0.40 -4.74
C ILE A 76 -11.33 0.59 -3.75
N GLU A 77 -10.37 1.37 -4.20
CA GLU A 77 -9.69 2.36 -3.36
C GLU A 77 -9.55 3.72 -4.06
N GLU A 78 -9.32 4.75 -3.29
CA GLU A 78 -9.07 6.13 -3.76
C GLU A 78 -7.95 6.13 -4.82
N TYR A 79 -8.19 6.82 -5.94
CA TYR A 79 -7.14 7.13 -6.89
C TYR A 79 -6.32 8.34 -6.41
N ILE A 80 -5.03 8.14 -6.17
CA ILE A 80 -4.15 9.21 -5.74
C ILE A 80 -3.55 9.92 -6.95
N HIS A 81 -3.90 11.18 -7.12
CA HIS A 81 -3.28 12.04 -8.13
C HIS A 81 -1.85 12.40 -7.71
N GLY A 82 -0.86 11.94 -8.47
CA GLY A 82 0.55 12.21 -8.16
C GLY A 82 1.50 11.30 -8.90
N LYS A 83 2.78 11.37 -8.55
CA LYS A 83 3.84 10.51 -9.09
C LYS A 83 4.42 9.65 -7.98
N THR A 84 4.78 8.41 -8.31
CA THR A 84 5.52 7.57 -7.38
C THR A 84 6.92 8.18 -7.13
N LEU A 85 7.48 7.89 -5.96
CA LEU A 85 8.86 8.27 -5.67
C LEU A 85 9.84 7.68 -6.70
N GLU A 86 9.57 6.46 -7.17
CA GLU A 86 10.34 5.81 -8.24
C GLU A 86 10.32 6.66 -9.53
N THR A 87 9.14 7.08 -9.99
CA THR A 87 8.99 7.94 -11.18
C THR A 87 9.70 9.30 -11.00
N VAL A 88 9.57 9.92 -9.81
CA VAL A 88 10.25 11.19 -9.52
C VAL A 88 11.76 11.03 -9.62
N MET A 89 12.30 9.92 -9.13
CA MET A 89 13.73 9.63 -9.17
C MET A 89 14.23 9.30 -10.59
N GLU A 90 13.42 8.61 -11.40
CA GLU A 90 13.73 8.35 -12.82
C GLU A 90 13.79 9.65 -13.63
N GLU A 91 12.91 10.60 -13.33
CA GLU A 91 12.84 11.89 -14.04
C GLU A 91 13.91 12.91 -13.57
N HIS A 92 14.20 12.94 -12.28
CA HIS A 92 15.00 14.01 -11.66
C HIS A 92 16.30 13.52 -11.00
N GLY A 93 16.54 12.21 -10.97
CA GLY A 93 17.70 11.63 -10.29
C GLY A 93 17.49 11.48 -8.78
N VAL A 94 18.56 11.68 -8.02
CA VAL A 94 18.54 11.55 -6.54
C VAL A 94 17.74 12.67 -5.89
N LEU A 95 17.14 12.37 -4.73
CA LEU A 95 16.44 13.38 -3.94
C LEU A 95 17.44 14.34 -3.27
N SER A 96 17.07 15.61 -3.17
CA SER A 96 17.75 16.52 -2.27
C SER A 96 17.61 16.05 -0.80
N GLU A 97 18.57 16.40 0.05
CA GLU A 97 18.55 16.06 1.48
C GLU A 97 17.22 16.50 2.16
N GLU A 98 16.73 17.69 1.81
CA GLU A 98 15.48 18.23 2.32
C GLU A 98 14.27 17.36 1.92
N ASN A 99 14.19 16.98 0.64
CA ASN A 99 13.10 16.11 0.14
C ASN A 99 13.19 14.71 0.74
N ALA A 100 14.39 14.15 0.87
CA ALA A 100 14.61 12.86 1.51
C ALA A 100 14.16 12.90 2.98
N ALA A 101 14.52 13.93 3.73
CA ALA A 101 14.10 14.13 5.11
C ALA A 101 12.58 14.32 5.24
N PHE A 102 11.95 15.00 4.28
CA PHE A 102 10.49 15.14 4.23
C PHE A 102 9.79 13.80 4.02
N VAL A 103 10.27 12.99 3.07
CA VAL A 103 9.71 11.65 2.80
C VAL A 103 9.84 10.74 4.03
N ILE A 104 11.04 10.69 4.66
CA ILE A 104 11.28 9.87 5.86
C ILE A 104 10.32 10.27 6.98
N ARG A 105 10.19 11.56 7.29
CA ARG A 105 9.27 12.03 8.34
C ARG A 105 7.84 11.62 8.05
N SER A 106 7.38 11.84 6.81
CA SER A 106 6.03 11.46 6.40
C SER A 106 5.77 9.95 6.53
N LEU A 107 6.76 9.12 6.14
CA LEU A 107 6.67 7.66 6.31
C LEU A 107 6.64 7.28 7.80
N CYS A 108 7.47 7.89 8.65
CA CYS A 108 7.44 7.63 10.10
C CYS A 108 6.06 7.94 10.71
N ASP A 109 5.42 9.04 10.29
CA ASP A 109 4.08 9.41 10.77
C ASP A 109 3.02 8.40 10.30
N ILE A 110 3.08 7.94 9.06
CA ILE A 110 2.19 6.90 8.53
C ILE A 110 2.39 5.59 9.29
N LEU A 111 3.63 5.14 9.43
CA LEU A 111 3.99 3.90 10.10
C LEU A 111 3.63 3.94 11.60
N HIS A 112 3.81 5.09 12.26
CA HIS A 112 3.38 5.25 13.65
C HIS A 112 1.87 4.97 13.83
N LYS A 113 1.03 5.46 12.89
CA LYS A 113 -0.42 5.21 12.92
C LYS A 113 -0.74 3.73 12.66
N LEU A 114 -0.09 3.10 11.67
CA LEU A 114 -0.31 1.69 11.33
C LEU A 114 0.13 0.74 12.45
N HIS A 115 1.33 0.98 13.00
CA HIS A 115 1.89 0.15 14.08
C HIS A 115 1.21 0.39 15.43
N GLY A 116 0.68 1.59 15.67
CA GLY A 116 -0.13 1.91 16.85
C GLY A 116 -1.57 1.41 16.79
N ASN A 117 -1.97 0.84 15.65
CA ASN A 117 -3.30 0.25 15.49
C ASN A 117 -3.47 -1.04 16.31
N LEU A 118 -4.69 -1.48 16.56
CA LEU A 118 -4.99 -2.72 17.29
C LEU A 118 -5.94 -3.61 16.44
N PRO A 119 -5.44 -4.76 15.97
CA PRO A 119 -4.02 -5.19 15.97
C PRO A 119 -3.14 -4.31 15.07
N PRO A 120 -1.81 -4.24 15.33
CA PRO A 120 -0.88 -3.50 14.50
C PRO A 120 -0.87 -4.01 13.06
N ILE A 121 -0.77 -3.07 12.09
CA ILE A 121 -0.64 -3.39 10.66
C ILE A 121 0.82 -3.18 10.24
N ILE A 122 1.46 -4.23 9.72
CA ILE A 122 2.81 -4.20 9.16
C ILE A 122 2.69 -4.20 7.64
N HIS A 123 3.28 -3.22 6.95
CA HIS A 123 3.13 -3.03 5.51
C HIS A 123 3.93 -4.03 4.66
N ARG A 124 5.19 -4.27 5.03
CA ARG A 124 6.09 -5.30 4.49
C ARG A 124 6.58 -5.12 3.04
N ASP A 125 6.15 -4.09 2.33
CA ASP A 125 6.60 -3.79 0.96
C ASP A 125 6.81 -2.28 0.76
N ILE A 126 7.51 -1.62 1.69
CA ILE A 126 7.87 -0.21 1.57
C ILE A 126 8.99 -0.08 0.55
N LYS A 127 8.73 0.64 -0.54
CA LYS A 127 9.65 0.88 -1.65
C LYS A 127 9.21 2.12 -2.44
N PRO A 128 10.10 2.71 -3.26
CA PRO A 128 9.80 3.93 -4.00
C PRO A 128 8.54 3.86 -4.88
N SER A 129 8.26 2.72 -5.50
CA SER A 129 7.05 2.53 -6.32
C SER A 129 5.74 2.47 -5.51
N ASN A 130 5.83 2.29 -4.18
CA ASN A 130 4.67 2.27 -3.29
C ASN A 130 4.52 3.57 -2.47
N ILE A 131 5.31 4.60 -2.78
CA ILE A 131 5.25 5.92 -2.16
C ILE A 131 4.87 6.94 -3.23
N ILE A 132 3.78 7.70 -3.02
CA ILE A 132 3.32 8.72 -3.97
C ILE A 132 3.53 10.12 -3.36
N PHE A 133 4.11 11.02 -4.15
CA PHE A 133 3.95 12.45 -3.98
C PHE A 133 2.64 12.86 -4.65
N SER A 134 1.64 13.14 -3.85
CA SER A 134 0.35 13.57 -4.36
C SER A 134 0.38 15.03 -4.82
N SER A 135 -0.56 15.40 -5.67
CA SER A 135 -0.63 16.74 -6.26
C SER A 135 -0.89 17.87 -5.23
N ASP A 136 -1.35 17.53 -4.04
CA ASP A 136 -1.54 18.43 -2.90
C ASP A 136 -0.28 18.55 -2.01
N GLY A 137 0.85 17.96 -2.43
CA GLY A 137 2.12 18.04 -1.73
C GLY A 137 2.26 17.09 -0.53
N VAL A 138 1.42 16.07 -0.44
CA VAL A 138 1.42 15.09 0.65
C VAL A 138 2.05 13.78 0.19
N VAL A 139 2.84 13.15 1.06
CA VAL A 139 3.34 11.79 0.84
C VAL A 139 2.26 10.79 1.23
N LYS A 140 1.93 9.86 0.33
CA LYS A 140 0.99 8.76 0.57
C LYS A 140 1.67 7.42 0.37
N LEU A 141 1.36 6.44 1.25
CA LEU A 141 1.82 5.06 1.15
C LEU A 141 0.71 4.20 0.56
N ILE A 142 1.03 3.45 -0.50
CA ILE A 142 0.08 2.63 -1.26
C ILE A 142 0.48 1.15 -1.27
N ASP A 143 -0.41 0.29 -1.75
CA ASP A 143 -0.18 -1.15 -2.03
C ASP A 143 0.03 -2.02 -0.77
N PHE A 144 -1.07 -2.30 -0.08
CA PHE A 144 -1.14 -3.14 1.13
C PHE A 144 -1.26 -4.65 0.84
N ASN A 145 -0.91 -5.12 -0.37
CA ASN A 145 -1.06 -6.52 -0.75
C ASN A 145 -0.21 -7.48 0.10
N ALA A 146 0.97 -7.02 0.52
CA ALA A 146 1.87 -7.76 1.38
C ALA A 146 1.60 -7.56 2.88
N ALA A 147 0.73 -6.61 3.23
CA ALA A 147 0.51 -6.22 4.61
C ALA A 147 -0.16 -7.31 5.45
N ARG A 148 0.12 -7.31 6.75
CA ARG A 148 -0.47 -8.24 7.72
C ARG A 148 -0.72 -7.57 9.06
N GLU A 149 -1.63 -8.16 9.82
CA GLU A 149 -1.76 -7.87 11.24
C GLU A 149 -0.67 -8.58 12.05
N LEU A 150 -0.11 -7.91 13.04
CA LEU A 150 0.78 -8.52 14.02
C LEU A 150 -0.08 -9.19 15.11
N ARG A 151 -0.06 -10.52 15.17
CA ARG A 151 -0.75 -11.31 16.19
C ARG A 151 0.26 -12.09 17.05
N ALA A 152 0.09 -12.05 18.37
CA ALA A 152 1.02 -12.67 19.33
C ALA A 152 1.16 -14.20 19.18
N GLU A 153 0.17 -14.86 18.61
CA GLU A 153 0.14 -16.33 18.46
C GLU A 153 0.86 -16.85 17.21
N GLN A 154 1.33 -15.97 16.33
CA GLN A 154 2.05 -16.34 15.10
C GLN A 154 3.54 -16.08 15.26
N ASN A 155 4.34 -17.13 15.31
CA ASN A 155 5.79 -17.03 15.50
C ASN A 155 6.60 -16.86 14.21
N GLU A 156 6.00 -17.12 13.03
CA GLU A 156 6.67 -17.03 11.74
C GLU A 156 5.74 -16.47 10.66
N ASP A 157 6.32 -15.82 9.67
CA ASP A 157 5.60 -15.41 8.47
C ASP A 157 5.25 -16.64 7.62
N THR A 158 3.98 -16.86 7.37
CA THR A 158 3.50 -18.04 6.62
C THR A 158 3.93 -18.03 5.15
N ARG A 159 4.42 -16.89 4.65
CA ARG A 159 4.90 -16.71 3.27
C ARG A 159 6.05 -15.72 3.23
N LEU A 160 7.03 -16.00 2.38
CA LEU A 160 8.07 -15.05 2.01
C LEU A 160 7.43 -13.93 1.18
N MET A 161 7.40 -12.72 1.73
CA MET A 161 6.80 -11.54 1.10
C MET A 161 7.79 -10.40 1.12
N GLY A 162 7.77 -9.60 0.08
CA GLY A 162 8.64 -8.44 -0.07
C GLY A 162 9.37 -8.43 -1.41
N THR A 163 9.84 -7.27 -1.80
CA THR A 163 10.59 -7.10 -3.06
C THR A 163 12.06 -7.37 -2.81
N ARG A 164 12.69 -8.31 -3.56
CA ARG A 164 14.16 -8.53 -3.53
C ARG A 164 14.87 -7.18 -3.61
N ARG A 165 15.90 -6.93 -2.86
CA ARG A 165 16.65 -5.69 -2.63
C ARG A 165 16.05 -4.78 -1.55
N PHE A 166 14.76 -4.92 -1.21
CA PHE A 166 14.05 -4.00 -0.37
C PHE A 166 13.53 -4.66 0.91
N ALA A 167 13.34 -5.96 0.90
CA ALA A 167 12.82 -6.70 2.03
C ALA A 167 13.85 -6.80 3.16
N ALA A 168 13.36 -6.67 4.39
CA ALA A 168 14.15 -6.87 5.60
C ALA A 168 14.56 -8.36 5.76
N PRO A 169 15.65 -8.66 6.49
CA PRO A 169 16.16 -10.03 6.63
C PRO A 169 15.12 -11.05 7.10
N GLU A 170 14.25 -10.69 8.04
CA GLU A 170 13.19 -11.55 8.55
C GLU A 170 12.17 -11.95 7.49
N GLN A 171 11.97 -11.14 6.46
CA GLN A 171 11.05 -11.43 5.34
C GLN A 171 11.56 -12.55 4.41
N TYR A 172 12.82 -12.95 4.55
CA TYR A 172 13.41 -14.09 3.85
C TYR A 172 13.24 -15.42 4.58
N GLY A 173 12.38 -15.49 5.61
CA GLY A 173 12.07 -16.73 6.34
C GLY A 173 12.89 -16.93 7.62
N PHE A 174 13.52 -15.88 8.15
CA PHE A 174 14.31 -15.92 9.37
C PHE A 174 13.58 -15.41 10.62
N GLY A 175 12.27 -15.16 10.52
CA GLY A 175 11.48 -14.66 11.64
C GLY A 175 10.13 -14.11 11.25
N GLN A 176 9.48 -13.46 12.20
CA GLN A 176 8.22 -12.76 12.00
C GLN A 176 8.48 -11.30 11.68
N SER A 177 7.81 -10.77 10.64
CA SER A 177 7.79 -9.33 10.37
C SER A 177 7.06 -8.58 11.48
N ASP A 178 7.68 -7.51 11.97
CA ASP A 178 7.15 -6.63 13.00
C ASP A 178 7.36 -5.15 12.61
N PRO A 179 7.01 -4.14 13.44
CA PRO A 179 7.23 -2.73 13.13
C PRO A 179 8.64 -2.36 12.70
N ARG A 180 9.67 -3.07 13.16
CA ARG A 180 11.07 -2.83 12.78
C ARG A 180 11.34 -3.17 11.32
N THR A 181 10.62 -4.14 10.75
CA THR A 181 10.65 -4.49 9.33
C THR A 181 10.37 -3.27 8.45
N ASP A 182 9.26 -2.58 8.70
CA ASP A 182 8.86 -1.40 7.94
C ASP A 182 9.83 -0.23 8.17
N ASN A 183 10.27 -0.02 9.41
CA ASN A 183 11.23 1.04 9.74
C ASN A 183 12.58 0.84 9.03
N LEU A 184 13.07 -0.41 8.96
CA LEU A 184 14.29 -0.73 8.23
C LEU A 184 14.13 -0.46 6.74
N CYS A 185 13.03 -0.90 6.13
CA CYS A 185 12.74 -0.66 4.73
C CYS A 185 12.66 0.84 4.43
N ALA A 186 11.91 1.62 5.23
CA ALA A 186 11.77 3.06 5.05
C ALA A 186 13.13 3.79 5.11
N GLY A 187 13.96 3.47 6.11
CA GLY A 187 15.29 4.06 6.27
C GLY A 187 16.25 3.68 5.15
N HIS A 188 16.30 2.41 4.78
CA HIS A 188 17.18 1.91 3.73
C HIS A 188 16.92 2.57 2.37
N HIS A 189 15.65 2.73 2.00
CA HIS A 189 15.29 3.24 0.67
C HIS A 189 15.51 4.72 0.51
N VAL A 190 15.13 5.52 1.49
CA VAL A 190 15.26 6.95 1.37
C VAL A 190 16.74 7.37 1.47
N LEU A 191 17.53 6.67 2.31
CA LEU A 191 18.98 6.96 2.46
C LEU A 191 19.81 6.52 1.24
N LEU A 192 19.43 5.45 0.53
CA LEU A 192 20.12 5.03 -0.70
C LEU A 192 19.98 6.05 -1.84
N TYR A 193 18.97 6.90 -1.77
CA TYR A 193 18.58 7.81 -2.83
C TYR A 193 18.69 9.28 -2.44
N ALA A 194 19.19 9.58 -1.24
CA ALA A 194 19.62 10.93 -0.90
C ALA A 194 20.97 11.23 -1.54
N ASP A 195 21.15 12.44 -2.02
CA ASP A 195 22.42 12.92 -2.54
C ASP A 195 23.50 12.82 -1.44
N ARG A 196 24.68 12.30 -1.82
CA ARG A 196 25.85 12.22 -0.94
C ARG A 196 26.72 13.44 -1.11
#